data_fcfbf8c8ebbe62e6406254dbda3d8d10
#
_entry.id   fcfbf8c8ebbe62e6406254dbda3d8d10
#
_cell.length_a   1.000
_cell.length_b   1.000
_cell.length_c   1.000
_cell.angle_alpha   90.00
_cell.angle_beta   90.00
_cell.angle_gamma   90.00
#
_symmetry.space_group_name_H-M   'P 1'
#
loop_
_entity.id
_entity.type
_entity.pdbx_description
1 polymer ?
#
loop_
_entity_poly.entity_id
_entity_poly.type
_entity_poly.pdbx_seq_one_letter_code
_entity_poly.pdbx_strand_id
1 'polypeptide(L)'
;IQCCLVGSEMCIRDSFHASSRAGDEPTDMTIGPFNLSIVEPMRSCRITVTENDTGWSGELLFEGRTSNIEEPRHTFGRGIRKVMDTTRFTQLGRWGGWLEFHGQRYEFDRDVTLGTKDRSWGIRPLAGGDRRGAPALPQAGGLFFLWAPLHFDDFCAHYQLFEDTKGRTLFSVGALLPVYDSIDALPGVEDPTVTHCRNLEHQLAFASDSRMIESVELAMTEIESGKRISIDFEKIFTFRMKGIGYSHPEW
;
A
#
# COMPACT_ATOMS: atom_id res chain seq x y z
N ILE A 1 6.02 9.96 9.04
CA ILE A 1 4.94 9.88 8.05
C ILE A 1 5.51 10.37 6.74
N GLN A 2 5.40 9.58 5.69
CA GLN A 2 5.81 9.95 4.35
C GLN A 2 4.59 10.03 3.46
N CYS A 3 4.40 11.15 2.80
CA CYS A 3 3.35 11.33 1.81
C CYS A 3 3.96 11.57 0.43
N CYS A 4 3.42 10.92 -0.58
CA CYS A 4 3.79 11.12 -1.97
C CYS A 4 2.50 11.21 -2.79
N LEU A 5 2.24 12.36 -3.39
CA LEU A 5 1.25 12.55 -4.44
C LEU A 5 1.99 12.55 -5.77
N VAL A 6 1.55 11.74 -6.72
CA VAL A 6 2.29 11.51 -7.96
C VAL A 6 1.49 11.95 -9.16
N GLY A 7 2.10 12.75 -10.00
CA GLY A 7 1.60 13.16 -11.32
C GLY A 7 2.18 12.31 -12.46
N SER A 8 1.74 12.59 -13.68
CA SER A 8 2.04 11.84 -14.89
C SER A 8 3.50 11.91 -15.34
N GLU A 9 3.92 11.00 -16.23
CA GLU A 9 5.29 10.79 -16.71
C GLU A 9 6.08 12.02 -17.24
N MET A 10 5.44 13.15 -17.45
CA MET A 10 6.05 14.25 -18.18
C MET A 10 6.86 15.25 -17.36
N CYS A 11 6.75 15.28 -16.04
CA CYS A 11 7.42 16.31 -15.27
C CYS A 11 7.89 15.85 -13.89
N ILE A 12 9.19 15.90 -13.66
CA ILE A 12 9.86 15.84 -12.34
C ILE A 12 9.31 16.91 -11.36
N ARG A 13 8.52 17.86 -11.84
CA ARG A 13 7.94 18.97 -11.07
C ARG A 13 6.54 18.67 -10.50
N ASP A 14 5.95 17.54 -10.87
CA ASP A 14 4.55 17.21 -10.54
C ASP A 14 4.43 16.35 -9.27
N SER A 15 5.40 16.36 -8.42
CA SER A 15 5.38 15.58 -7.17
C SER A 15 5.58 16.47 -5.95
N PHE A 16 4.79 16.20 -4.93
CA PHE A 16 4.95 16.79 -3.61
C PHE A 16 5.57 15.75 -2.66
N HIS A 17 6.61 16.14 -1.95
CA HIS A 17 7.30 15.32 -0.96
C HIS A 17 7.43 16.09 0.35
N ALA A 18 7.04 15.45 1.43
CA ALA A 18 7.25 15.98 2.76
C ALA A 18 7.54 14.86 3.75
N SER A 19 8.37 15.12 4.72
CA SER A 19 8.64 14.22 5.84
C SER A 19 8.73 14.99 7.15
N SER A 20 8.33 14.35 8.22
CA SER A 20 8.45 14.87 9.58
C SER A 20 8.71 13.72 10.54
N ARG A 21 9.32 14.03 11.68
CA ARG A 21 9.33 13.11 12.81
C ARG A 21 7.89 12.96 13.32
N ALA A 22 7.53 11.76 13.77
CA ALA A 22 6.29 11.57 14.48
C ALA A 22 6.30 12.45 15.74
N GLY A 23 5.23 13.21 15.94
CA GLY A 23 5.00 13.96 17.17
C GLY A 23 4.60 13.04 18.34
N ASP A 24 4.36 13.64 19.48
CA ASP A 24 3.89 12.93 20.68
C ASP A 24 2.45 12.42 20.53
N GLU A 25 1.66 13.04 19.64
CA GLU A 25 0.29 12.65 19.33
C GLU A 25 0.27 11.81 18.05
N PRO A 26 0.01 10.47 18.13
CA PRO A 26 0.06 9.56 16.99
C PRO A 26 -1.00 9.82 15.92
N THR A 27 -2.06 10.55 16.26
CA THR A 27 -3.16 10.90 15.36
C THR A 27 -2.91 12.21 14.62
N ASP A 28 -1.93 13.01 15.02
CA ASP A 28 -1.49 14.16 14.25
C ASP A 28 -0.60 13.71 13.10
N MET A 29 -1.17 13.70 11.91
CA MET A 29 -0.50 13.31 10.67
C MET A 29 -0.38 14.51 9.74
N THR A 30 -0.06 15.67 10.28
CA THR A 30 0.18 16.91 9.53
C THR A 30 1.65 17.05 9.16
N ILE A 31 1.94 17.28 7.88
CA ILE A 31 3.30 17.51 7.38
C ILE A 31 3.26 18.65 6.36
N GLY A 32 3.71 19.83 6.75
CA GLY A 32 3.61 21.00 5.89
C GLY A 32 2.18 21.27 5.43
N PRO A 33 1.93 21.39 4.11
CA PRO A 33 0.58 21.59 3.56
C PRO A 33 -0.29 20.34 3.55
N PHE A 34 0.27 19.16 3.85
CA PHE A 34 -0.43 17.89 3.85
C PHE A 34 -0.98 17.55 5.23
N ASN A 35 -2.24 17.14 5.28
CA ASN A 35 -2.86 16.57 6.47
C ASN A 35 -3.62 15.30 6.10
N LEU A 36 -3.45 14.25 6.90
CA LEU A 36 -4.31 13.07 6.89
C LEU A 36 -5.05 13.00 8.21
N SER A 37 -6.36 13.12 8.19
CA SER A 37 -7.22 13.02 9.35
C SER A 37 -8.08 11.76 9.31
N ILE A 38 -8.24 11.12 10.47
CA ILE A 38 -9.17 10.00 10.64
C ILE A 38 -10.55 10.60 10.86
N VAL A 39 -11.47 10.39 9.91
CA VAL A 39 -12.85 10.85 10.02
C VAL A 39 -13.65 9.87 10.88
N GLU A 40 -13.58 8.59 10.55
CA GLU A 40 -14.15 7.52 11.34
C GLU A 40 -13.13 6.37 11.44
N PRO A 41 -12.74 5.98 12.66
CA PRO A 41 -11.75 4.93 12.85
C PRO A 41 -12.09 3.65 12.11
N MET A 42 -11.12 3.06 11.43
CA MET A 42 -11.21 1.83 10.62
C MET A 42 -12.12 1.93 9.38
N ARG A 43 -12.80 3.05 9.13
CA ARG A 43 -13.80 3.21 8.07
C ARG A 43 -13.45 4.29 7.06
N SER A 44 -13.11 5.50 7.53
CA SER A 44 -12.85 6.62 6.63
C SER A 44 -11.71 7.51 7.09
N CYS A 45 -11.04 8.13 6.13
CA CYS A 45 -10.02 9.15 6.38
C CYS A 45 -10.06 10.21 5.29
N ARG A 46 -9.62 11.42 5.65
CA ARG A 46 -9.53 12.54 4.74
C ARG A 46 -8.09 12.96 4.55
N ILE A 47 -7.74 13.23 3.30
CA ILE A 47 -6.48 13.88 2.94
C ILE A 47 -6.79 15.29 2.50
N THR A 48 -6.07 16.26 3.04
CA THR A 48 -6.09 17.65 2.59
C THR A 48 -4.70 18.10 2.22
N VAL A 49 -4.60 18.82 1.12
CA VAL A 49 -3.38 19.51 0.70
C VAL A 49 -3.75 20.98 0.52
N THR A 50 -3.25 21.84 1.40
CA THR A 50 -3.46 23.28 1.31
C THR A 50 -2.58 23.88 0.21
N GLU A 51 -2.94 25.05 -0.28
CA GLU A 51 -2.12 25.79 -1.26
C GLU A 51 -0.66 25.88 -0.81
N ASN A 52 0.24 25.68 -1.75
CA ASN A 52 1.68 25.67 -1.53
C ASN A 52 2.44 25.98 -2.83
N ASP A 53 3.74 26.12 -2.76
CA ASP A 53 4.62 26.48 -3.88
C ASP A 53 4.81 25.39 -4.93
N THR A 54 4.34 24.15 -4.67
CA THR A 54 4.38 23.06 -5.65
C THR A 54 3.22 23.12 -6.66
N GLY A 55 2.22 23.94 -6.40
CA GLY A 55 1.01 24.08 -7.22
C GLY A 55 -0.04 22.99 -6.99
N TRP A 56 0.16 22.10 -6.01
CA TRP A 56 -0.82 21.10 -5.61
C TRP A 56 -1.72 21.59 -4.48
N SER A 57 -3.03 21.40 -4.65
CA SER A 57 -4.00 21.52 -3.55
C SER A 57 -5.13 20.50 -3.74
N GLY A 58 -5.89 20.24 -2.67
CA GLY A 58 -7.03 19.35 -2.79
C GLY A 58 -7.57 18.78 -1.49
N GLU A 59 -8.67 18.09 -1.63
CA GLU A 59 -9.29 17.31 -0.57
C GLU A 59 -9.81 15.99 -1.13
N LEU A 60 -9.41 14.88 -0.52
CA LEU A 60 -9.86 13.55 -0.87
C LEU A 60 -10.41 12.85 0.39
N LEU A 61 -11.56 12.21 0.25
CA LEU A 61 -12.16 11.36 1.27
C LEU A 61 -12.03 9.90 0.84
N PHE A 62 -11.39 9.10 1.68
CA PHE A 62 -11.38 7.65 1.55
C PHE A 62 -12.51 7.05 2.39
N GLU A 63 -13.25 6.12 1.80
CA GLU A 63 -14.24 5.30 2.49
C GLU A 63 -14.01 3.83 2.16
N GLY A 64 -13.93 2.99 3.21
CA GLY A 64 -13.75 1.55 3.04
C GLY A 64 -14.93 0.91 2.32
N ARG A 65 -14.65 0.00 1.37
CA ARG A 65 -15.60 -0.98 0.81
C ARG A 65 -15.54 -2.29 1.56
N THR A 66 -14.39 -2.56 2.18
CA THR A 66 -14.14 -3.79 2.92
C THR A 66 -13.72 -3.45 4.35
N SER A 67 -13.76 -4.44 5.22
CA SER A 67 -13.04 -4.40 6.49
C SER A 67 -11.53 -4.21 6.26
N ASN A 68 -10.81 -3.84 7.31
CA ASN A 68 -9.35 -3.82 7.26
C ASN A 68 -8.82 -5.24 7.38
N ILE A 69 -7.81 -5.57 6.60
CA ILE A 69 -7.05 -6.79 6.78
C ILE A 69 -5.74 -6.47 7.49
N GLU A 70 -5.53 -7.07 8.66
CA GLU A 70 -4.23 -7.02 9.32
C GLU A 70 -3.34 -8.12 8.76
N GLU A 71 -2.18 -7.70 8.26
CA GLU A 71 -1.17 -8.64 7.79
C GLU A 71 -0.44 -9.27 8.99
N PRO A 72 0.04 -10.52 8.89
CA PRO A 72 0.90 -11.10 9.91
C PRO A 72 2.09 -10.19 10.19
N ARG A 73 2.46 -10.07 11.46
CA ARG A 73 3.54 -9.19 11.88
C ARG A 73 4.87 -9.55 11.20
N HIS A 74 5.44 -8.59 10.51
CA HIS A 74 6.73 -8.72 9.85
C HIS A 74 7.85 -8.53 10.86
N THR A 75 8.47 -9.61 11.28
CA THR A 75 9.62 -9.56 12.19
C THR A 75 10.84 -10.14 11.50
N PHE A 76 11.87 -9.33 11.39
CA PHE A 76 13.18 -9.75 10.86
C PHE A 76 14.29 -9.25 11.78
N GLY A 77 15.21 -10.13 12.13
CA GLY A 77 16.32 -9.81 13.02
C GLY A 77 17.66 -10.34 12.53
N ARG A 78 18.72 -9.74 13.02
CA ARG A 78 20.11 -10.22 12.85
C ARG A 78 20.71 -10.40 14.23
N GLY A 79 20.92 -11.65 14.62
CA GLY A 79 21.32 -12.00 15.99
C GLY A 79 20.27 -11.49 16.99
N ILE A 80 20.69 -10.77 18.01
CA ILE A 80 19.82 -10.19 19.04
C ILE A 80 19.12 -8.90 18.61
N ARG A 81 19.45 -8.36 17.44
CA ARG A 81 18.91 -7.07 16.97
C ARG A 81 17.72 -7.27 16.05
N LYS A 82 16.59 -6.65 16.39
CA LYS A 82 15.46 -6.50 15.47
C LYS A 82 15.77 -5.43 14.42
N VAL A 83 15.79 -5.82 13.16
CA VAL A 83 16.01 -4.91 12.02
C VAL A 83 14.67 -4.40 11.48
N MET A 84 13.65 -5.25 11.51
CA MET A 84 12.29 -4.93 11.13
C MET A 84 11.33 -5.60 12.10
N ASP A 85 10.33 -4.87 12.54
CA ASP A 85 9.25 -5.36 13.39
C ASP A 85 8.03 -4.46 13.16
N THR A 86 7.22 -4.81 12.16
CA THR A 86 6.13 -3.95 11.68
C THR A 86 4.79 -4.67 11.68
N THR A 87 3.76 -3.92 12.01
CA THR A 87 2.36 -4.27 11.79
C THR A 87 1.84 -3.44 10.62
N ARG A 88 0.96 -4.01 9.81
CA ARG A 88 0.35 -3.35 8.66
C ARG A 88 -1.11 -3.71 8.54
N PHE A 89 -1.92 -2.71 8.17
CA PHE A 89 -3.29 -2.87 7.70
C PHE A 89 -3.40 -2.48 6.24
N THR A 90 -4.19 -3.21 5.51
CA THR A 90 -4.65 -2.85 4.18
C THR A 90 -6.17 -2.81 4.17
N GLN A 91 -6.75 -1.79 3.55
CA GLN A 91 -8.19 -1.65 3.34
C GLN A 91 -8.45 -1.23 1.91
N LEU A 92 -9.36 -1.93 1.24
CA LEU A 92 -9.83 -1.58 -0.08
C LEU A 92 -11.08 -0.71 0.04
N GLY A 93 -11.15 0.34 -0.76
CA GLY A 93 -12.19 1.36 -0.60
C GLY A 93 -12.39 2.20 -1.85
N ARG A 94 -12.94 3.38 -1.63
CA ARG A 94 -13.27 4.36 -2.67
C ARG A 94 -12.73 5.73 -2.27
N TRP A 95 -12.39 6.53 -3.28
CA TRP A 95 -11.98 7.91 -3.11
C TRP A 95 -13.00 8.84 -3.74
N GLY A 96 -13.40 9.86 -3.00
CA GLY A 96 -14.16 10.99 -3.54
C GLY A 96 -13.45 12.30 -3.23
N GLY A 97 -13.77 13.35 -3.97
CA GLY A 97 -13.20 14.68 -3.74
C GLY A 97 -12.49 15.24 -4.96
N TRP A 98 -11.46 16.02 -4.73
CA TRP A 98 -10.79 16.74 -5.83
C TRP A 98 -9.30 16.97 -5.55
N LEU A 99 -8.54 17.08 -6.63
CA LEU A 99 -7.17 17.59 -6.64
C LEU A 99 -7.05 18.70 -7.67
N GLU A 100 -6.28 19.71 -7.34
CA GLU A 100 -5.93 20.77 -8.27
C GLU A 100 -4.42 20.85 -8.44
N PHE A 101 -3.98 21.03 -9.68
CA PHE A 101 -2.58 21.20 -10.03
C PHE A 101 -2.44 22.35 -11.03
N HIS A 102 -1.73 23.41 -10.65
CA HIS A 102 -1.55 24.63 -11.46
C HIS A 102 -2.84 25.19 -12.06
N GLY A 103 -3.91 25.24 -11.26
CA GLY A 103 -5.22 25.75 -11.66
C GLY A 103 -6.07 24.78 -12.47
N GLN A 104 -5.57 23.59 -12.77
CA GLN A 104 -6.36 22.52 -13.37
C GLN A 104 -6.91 21.62 -12.29
N ARG A 105 -8.24 21.57 -12.18
CA ARG A 105 -8.95 20.78 -11.19
C ARG A 105 -9.41 19.42 -11.76
N TYR A 106 -9.21 18.37 -10.97
CA TYR A 106 -9.63 17.01 -11.24
C TYR A 106 -10.59 16.57 -10.14
N GLU A 107 -11.80 16.20 -10.54
CA GLU A 107 -12.81 15.66 -9.62
C GLU A 107 -12.77 14.14 -9.63
N PHE A 108 -12.91 13.54 -8.46
CA PHE A 108 -12.97 12.10 -8.28
C PHE A 108 -14.37 11.73 -7.80
N ASP A 109 -15.08 11.01 -8.64
CA ASP A 109 -16.38 10.46 -8.28
C ASP A 109 -16.17 9.21 -7.42
N ARG A 110 -16.68 9.27 -6.19
CA ARG A 110 -16.62 8.18 -5.22
C ARG A 110 -17.16 6.87 -5.76
N ASP A 111 -18.19 6.91 -6.59
CA ASP A 111 -18.87 5.69 -7.03
C ASP A 111 -18.04 4.86 -8.02
N VAL A 112 -17.09 5.50 -8.70
CA VAL A 112 -16.24 4.84 -9.70
C VAL A 112 -14.75 4.88 -9.38
N THR A 113 -14.31 5.70 -8.43
CA THR A 113 -12.89 5.81 -8.08
C THR A 113 -12.51 4.83 -6.98
N LEU A 114 -12.00 3.69 -7.38
CA LEU A 114 -11.52 2.67 -6.46
C LEU A 114 -10.12 2.98 -5.96
N GLY A 115 -9.80 2.52 -4.75
CA GLY A 115 -8.49 2.74 -4.17
C GLY A 115 -8.21 1.91 -2.94
N THR A 116 -7.03 2.10 -2.40
CA THR A 116 -6.52 1.32 -1.28
C THR A 116 -5.93 2.26 -0.22
N LYS A 117 -6.13 1.91 1.02
CA LYS A 117 -5.46 2.51 2.18
C LYS A 117 -4.53 1.48 2.78
N ASP A 118 -3.24 1.79 2.84
CA ASP A 118 -2.21 1.02 3.53
C ASP A 118 -1.66 1.83 4.70
N ARG A 119 -1.61 1.24 5.87
CA ARG A 119 -1.00 1.84 7.06
C ARG A 119 -0.13 0.83 7.76
N SER A 120 1.09 1.22 8.04
CA SER A 120 2.02 0.38 8.79
C SER A 120 2.81 1.20 9.80
N TRP A 121 3.19 0.55 10.90
CA TRP A 121 4.00 1.14 11.95
C TRP A 121 4.92 0.09 12.58
N GLY A 122 5.96 0.55 13.25
CA GLY A 122 6.94 -0.29 13.93
C GLY A 122 8.37 0.06 13.57
N ILE A 123 9.27 -0.88 13.81
CA ILE A 123 10.69 -0.74 13.52
C ILE A 123 10.95 -1.05 12.06
N ARG A 124 11.62 -0.11 11.35
CA ARG A 124 12.03 -0.28 9.95
C ARG A 124 13.50 0.07 9.78
N PRO A 125 14.21 -0.59 8.85
CA PRO A 125 15.54 -0.15 8.47
C PRO A 125 15.46 1.23 7.80
N LEU A 126 16.23 2.18 8.28
CA LEU A 126 16.40 3.47 7.63
C LEU A 126 17.53 3.41 6.60
N ALA A 127 17.43 4.22 5.55
CA ALA A 127 18.51 4.40 4.60
C ALA A 127 19.78 4.93 5.28
N GLY A 128 20.91 4.48 4.76
CA GLY A 128 22.21 4.84 5.31
C GLY A 128 22.63 3.99 6.50
N GLY A 129 21.78 3.04 6.92
CA GLY A 129 22.04 2.12 8.02
C GLY A 129 22.18 2.86 9.35
N ASP A 130 21.65 2.29 10.41
CA ASP A 130 22.02 2.72 11.76
C ASP A 130 23.49 2.39 11.96
N ARG A 131 24.32 3.41 11.89
CA ARG A 131 25.80 3.30 12.09
C ARG A 131 26.21 2.94 13.52
N ARG A 132 25.24 2.74 14.41
CA ARG A 132 25.48 2.34 15.79
C ARG A 132 25.47 0.81 15.90
N GLY A 133 26.63 0.24 16.14
CA GLY A 133 26.80 -1.19 16.35
C GLY A 133 27.62 -1.90 15.28
N ALA A 134 27.70 -3.23 15.33
CA ALA A 134 28.43 -4.02 14.37
C ALA A 134 27.95 -3.79 12.95
N PRO A 135 28.84 -3.74 11.93
CA PRO A 135 28.47 -3.56 10.54
C PRO A 135 27.39 -4.57 10.15
N ALA A 136 26.36 -4.10 9.44
CA ALA A 136 25.40 -4.99 8.85
C ALA A 136 26.12 -5.88 7.84
N LEU A 137 25.95 -7.21 7.96
CA LEU A 137 26.42 -8.12 6.92
C LEU A 137 25.80 -7.70 5.59
N PRO A 138 26.56 -7.74 4.48
CA PRO A 138 26.03 -7.44 3.16
C PRO A 138 24.74 -8.24 2.97
N GLN A 139 23.70 -7.58 2.53
CA GLN A 139 22.45 -8.23 2.18
C GLN A 139 22.70 -8.97 0.87
N ALA A 140 22.99 -10.27 0.96
CA ALA A 140 23.11 -11.10 -0.21
C ALA A 140 21.71 -11.38 -0.76
N GLY A 141 21.45 -10.85 -1.96
CA GLY A 141 20.28 -11.20 -2.73
C GLY A 141 19.18 -10.11 -2.76
N GLY A 142 18.50 -10.04 -3.88
CA GLY A 142 17.32 -9.23 -4.08
C GLY A 142 16.10 -9.82 -3.33
N LEU A 143 15.07 -9.06 -3.27
CA LEU A 143 13.74 -9.45 -2.78
C LEU A 143 12.76 -9.31 -3.95
N PHE A 144 11.96 -10.34 -4.21
CA PHE A 144 10.77 -10.20 -5.03
C PHE A 144 9.60 -9.84 -4.13
N PHE A 145 8.89 -8.80 -4.51
CA PHE A 145 7.71 -8.33 -3.81
C PHE A 145 6.56 -8.18 -4.78
N LEU A 146 5.47 -8.87 -4.52
CA LEU A 146 4.22 -8.75 -5.24
C LEU A 146 3.11 -8.38 -4.23
N TRP A 147 2.45 -7.26 -4.48
CA TRP A 147 1.33 -6.77 -3.69
C TRP A 147 0.21 -6.37 -4.65
N ALA A 148 -0.91 -7.06 -4.56
CA ALA A 148 -2.05 -6.89 -5.43
C ALA A 148 -3.34 -6.75 -4.61
N PRO A 149 -3.74 -5.52 -4.25
CA PRO A 149 -5.08 -5.22 -3.78
C PRO A 149 -6.02 -5.15 -5.00
N LEU A 150 -6.96 -6.06 -5.09
CA LEU A 150 -7.82 -6.25 -6.27
C LEU A 150 -9.27 -5.97 -5.92
N HIS A 151 -9.92 -5.12 -6.73
CA HIS A 151 -11.33 -4.79 -6.60
C HIS A 151 -12.15 -5.54 -7.66
N PHE A 152 -13.22 -6.20 -7.20
CA PHE A 152 -14.27 -6.78 -8.03
C PHE A 152 -15.61 -6.18 -7.60
N ASP A 153 -16.67 -6.44 -8.34
CA ASP A 153 -17.98 -5.87 -8.02
C ASP A 153 -18.50 -6.38 -6.69
N ASP A 154 -18.47 -7.69 -6.47
CA ASP A 154 -19.09 -8.36 -5.32
C ASP A 154 -18.12 -8.67 -4.18
N PHE A 155 -16.82 -8.59 -4.42
CA PHE A 155 -15.77 -8.85 -3.42
C PHE A 155 -14.48 -8.09 -3.74
N CYS A 156 -13.56 -8.11 -2.80
CA CYS A 156 -12.18 -7.69 -3.03
C CYS A 156 -11.23 -8.83 -2.72
N ALA A 157 -10.05 -8.80 -3.31
CA ALA A 157 -8.99 -9.74 -2.97
C ALA A 157 -7.73 -9.01 -2.53
N HIS A 158 -7.08 -9.55 -1.51
CA HIS A 158 -5.75 -9.13 -1.09
C HIS A 158 -4.77 -10.26 -1.35
N TYR A 159 -3.74 -9.97 -2.11
CA TYR A 159 -2.67 -10.90 -2.42
C TYR A 159 -1.33 -10.24 -2.19
N GLN A 160 -0.51 -10.82 -1.31
CA GLN A 160 0.83 -10.31 -1.04
C GLN A 160 1.81 -11.46 -0.87
N LEU A 161 2.98 -11.31 -1.48
CA LEU A 161 4.02 -12.31 -1.48
C LEU A 161 5.40 -11.64 -1.43
N PHE A 162 6.28 -12.20 -0.59
CA PHE A 162 7.71 -11.92 -0.59
C PHE A 162 8.47 -13.20 -0.88
N GLU A 163 9.40 -13.14 -1.81
CA GLU A 163 10.29 -14.26 -2.12
C GLU A 163 11.75 -13.82 -2.12
N ASP A 164 12.62 -14.77 -1.79
CA ASP A 164 14.06 -14.56 -1.96
C ASP A 164 14.47 -14.77 -3.42
N THR A 165 15.76 -14.56 -3.72
CA THR A 165 16.32 -14.73 -5.08
C THR A 165 16.26 -16.16 -5.63
N LYS A 166 15.84 -17.11 -4.81
CA LYS A 166 15.67 -18.53 -5.21
C LYS A 166 14.18 -18.90 -5.36
N GLY A 167 13.27 -17.93 -5.27
CA GLY A 167 11.83 -18.15 -5.33
C GLY A 167 11.25 -18.83 -4.09
N ARG A 168 11.96 -18.78 -2.94
CA ARG A 168 11.39 -19.29 -1.70
C ARG A 168 10.53 -18.22 -1.05
N THR A 169 9.29 -18.55 -0.76
CA THR A 169 8.36 -17.68 -0.05
C THR A 169 8.88 -17.39 1.35
N LEU A 170 9.08 -16.11 1.64
CA LEU A 170 9.47 -15.60 2.95
C LEU A 170 8.25 -15.16 3.75
N PHE A 171 7.22 -14.71 3.06
CA PHE A 171 5.99 -14.17 3.63
C PHE A 171 4.88 -14.20 2.58
N SER A 172 3.67 -14.53 2.99
CA SER A 172 2.51 -14.45 2.11
C SER A 172 1.23 -14.17 2.89
N VAL A 173 0.34 -13.38 2.28
CA VAL A 173 -1.01 -13.10 2.75
C VAL A 173 -1.96 -13.17 1.58
N GLY A 174 -3.01 -13.97 1.72
CA GLY A 174 -4.09 -14.04 0.77
C GLY A 174 -5.44 -13.99 1.48
N ALA A 175 -6.34 -13.19 0.98
CA ALA A 175 -7.70 -13.10 1.50
C ALA A 175 -8.70 -12.68 0.43
N LEU A 176 -9.94 -13.14 0.58
CA LEU A 176 -11.11 -12.57 -0.06
C LEU A 176 -11.91 -11.80 0.98
N LEU A 177 -12.29 -10.59 0.64
CA LEU A 177 -12.99 -9.68 1.52
C LEU A 177 -14.38 -9.37 0.94
N PRO A 178 -15.45 -9.51 1.70
CA PRO A 178 -16.77 -9.06 1.26
C PRO A 178 -16.80 -7.55 1.06
N VAL A 179 -17.64 -7.10 0.14
CA VAL A 179 -17.91 -5.69 -0.11
C VAL A 179 -19.16 -5.28 0.65
N TYR A 180 -19.11 -4.12 1.27
CA TYR A 180 -20.21 -3.53 2.02
C TYR A 180 -20.79 -2.32 1.30
N ASP A 181 -22.10 -2.17 1.32
CA ASP A 181 -22.82 -1.09 0.61
C ASP A 181 -22.59 0.29 1.25
N SER A 182 -22.29 0.32 2.54
CA SER A 182 -22.01 1.56 3.27
C SER A 182 -20.91 1.38 4.31
N ILE A 183 -20.28 2.48 4.71
CA ILE A 183 -19.28 2.48 5.78
C ILE A 183 -19.89 2.09 7.14
N ASP A 184 -21.18 2.33 7.36
CA ASP A 184 -21.86 1.97 8.59
C ASP A 184 -22.02 0.45 8.74
N ALA A 185 -22.10 -0.26 7.61
CA ALA A 185 -22.21 -1.71 7.57
C ALA A 185 -20.85 -2.42 7.79
N LEU A 186 -19.73 -1.68 7.69
CA LEU A 186 -18.42 -2.26 7.90
C LEU A 186 -18.27 -2.79 9.33
N PRO A 187 -17.79 -4.02 9.51
CA PRO A 187 -17.38 -4.51 10.82
C PRO A 187 -16.29 -3.59 11.43
N GLY A 188 -16.13 -3.65 12.71
CA GLY A 188 -15.12 -2.85 13.41
C GLY A 188 -13.68 -3.32 13.12
N VAL A 189 -13.03 -3.89 14.13
CA VAL A 189 -11.62 -4.32 14.02
C VAL A 189 -11.51 -5.66 13.31
N GLU A 190 -12.42 -6.59 13.57
CA GLU A 190 -12.41 -7.94 13.01
C GLU A 190 -13.65 -8.16 12.15
N ASP A 191 -13.45 -8.87 11.06
CA ASP A 191 -14.51 -9.30 10.16
C ASP A 191 -14.45 -10.84 10.01
N PRO A 192 -15.35 -11.57 10.66
CA PRO A 192 -15.36 -13.03 10.62
C PRO A 192 -15.75 -13.59 9.24
N THR A 193 -16.21 -12.76 8.32
CA THR A 193 -16.61 -13.18 6.97
C THR A 193 -15.47 -13.11 5.96
N VAL A 194 -14.29 -12.62 6.35
CA VAL A 194 -13.08 -12.65 5.53
C VAL A 194 -12.64 -14.09 5.31
N THR A 195 -12.49 -14.48 4.06
CA THR A 195 -11.99 -15.80 3.69
C THR A 195 -10.48 -15.75 3.54
N HIS A 196 -9.74 -16.34 4.46
CA HIS A 196 -8.29 -16.43 4.40
C HIS A 196 -7.83 -17.50 3.41
N CYS A 197 -6.75 -17.20 2.70
CA CYS A 197 -6.17 -18.06 1.67
C CYS A 197 -4.71 -18.44 1.99
N ARG A 198 -4.29 -19.56 1.43
CA ARG A 198 -2.92 -20.11 1.49
C ARG A 198 -2.47 -20.54 0.10
N ASN A 199 -1.23 -21.05 0.00
CA ASN A 199 -0.65 -21.55 -1.26
C ASN A 199 -0.77 -20.50 -2.38
N LEU A 200 -0.19 -19.33 -2.12
CA LEU A 200 -0.16 -18.24 -3.09
C LEU A 200 0.84 -18.58 -4.20
N GLU A 201 0.37 -18.58 -5.42
CA GLU A 201 1.15 -18.86 -6.63
C GLU A 201 0.98 -17.70 -7.61
N HIS A 202 2.01 -17.46 -8.43
CA HIS A 202 1.95 -16.44 -9.47
C HIS A 202 2.65 -16.91 -10.74
N GLN A 203 2.16 -16.42 -11.87
CA GLN A 203 2.84 -16.48 -13.15
C GLN A 203 2.88 -15.07 -13.75
N LEU A 204 4.06 -14.62 -14.14
CA LEU A 204 4.27 -13.28 -14.65
C LEU A 204 4.75 -13.39 -16.10
N ALA A 205 4.04 -12.77 -17.02
CA ALA A 205 4.51 -12.56 -18.37
C ALA A 205 5.22 -11.21 -18.47
N PHE A 206 6.40 -11.21 -19.04
CA PHE A 206 7.21 -9.99 -19.21
C PHE A 206 7.28 -9.62 -20.69
N ALA A 207 7.32 -8.31 -20.95
CA ALA A 207 7.63 -7.81 -22.29
C ALA A 207 9.01 -8.29 -22.75
N SER A 208 9.15 -8.50 -24.05
CA SER A 208 10.42 -8.97 -24.62
C SER A 208 11.59 -8.08 -24.21
N ASP A 209 12.68 -8.71 -23.79
CA ASP A 209 13.93 -8.05 -23.36
C ASP A 209 13.75 -7.00 -22.25
N SER A 210 12.73 -7.17 -21.40
CA SER A 210 12.34 -6.21 -20.39
C SER A 210 12.01 -6.90 -19.06
N ARG A 211 12.05 -6.10 -17.98
CA ARG A 211 11.51 -6.49 -16.66
C ARG A 211 10.09 -5.95 -16.44
N MET A 212 9.46 -5.45 -17.50
CA MET A 212 8.10 -4.90 -17.45
C MET A 212 7.09 -6.04 -17.56
N ILE A 213 6.23 -6.15 -16.55
CA ILE A 213 5.14 -7.14 -16.53
C ILE A 213 4.04 -6.69 -17.50
N GLU A 214 3.54 -7.61 -18.32
CA GLU A 214 2.42 -7.40 -19.24
C GLU A 214 1.13 -8.05 -18.75
N SER A 215 1.24 -9.27 -18.22
CA SER A 215 0.10 -9.96 -17.62
C SER A 215 0.52 -10.73 -16.37
N VAL A 216 -0.45 -11.00 -15.53
CA VAL A 216 -0.26 -11.73 -14.27
C VAL A 216 -1.39 -12.72 -14.10
N GLU A 217 -1.04 -13.97 -13.80
CA GLU A 217 -1.95 -14.97 -13.25
C GLU A 217 -1.60 -15.19 -11.77
N LEU A 218 -2.57 -15.00 -10.89
CA LEU A 218 -2.46 -15.27 -9.48
C LEU A 218 -3.34 -16.46 -9.12
N ALA A 219 -2.87 -17.31 -8.22
CA ALA A 219 -3.71 -18.33 -7.64
C ALA A 219 -3.51 -18.39 -6.13
N MET A 220 -4.58 -18.73 -5.43
CA MET A 220 -4.59 -18.97 -3.98
C MET A 220 -5.65 -19.99 -3.62
N THR A 221 -5.53 -20.61 -2.45
CA THR A 221 -6.45 -21.66 -1.99
C THR A 221 -7.10 -21.22 -0.70
N GLU A 222 -8.43 -21.19 -0.65
CA GLU A 222 -9.19 -20.95 0.58
C GLU A 222 -8.78 -21.96 1.66
N ILE A 223 -8.56 -21.49 2.88
CA ILE A 223 -8.07 -22.36 3.98
C ILE A 223 -9.15 -23.36 4.38
N GLU A 224 -10.40 -22.90 4.53
CA GLU A 224 -11.49 -23.72 5.06
C GLU A 224 -12.04 -24.71 4.02
N SER A 225 -12.37 -24.20 2.82
CA SER A 225 -13.01 -25.03 1.80
C SER A 225 -12.04 -25.83 0.96
N GLY A 226 -10.76 -25.42 0.89
CA GLY A 226 -9.77 -25.97 -0.03
C GLY A 226 -10.00 -25.56 -1.49
N LYS A 227 -10.94 -24.67 -1.78
CA LYS A 227 -11.22 -24.19 -3.13
C LYS A 227 -10.05 -23.37 -3.66
N ARG A 228 -9.58 -23.70 -4.85
CA ARG A 228 -8.59 -22.90 -5.59
C ARG A 228 -9.28 -21.75 -6.31
N ILE A 229 -8.70 -20.58 -6.22
CA ILE A 229 -9.12 -19.34 -6.87
C ILE A 229 -7.99 -18.90 -7.78
N SER A 230 -8.32 -18.58 -9.03
CA SER A 230 -7.40 -18.00 -10.00
C SER A 230 -7.91 -16.62 -10.42
N ILE A 231 -7.00 -15.67 -10.56
CA ILE A 231 -7.25 -14.30 -10.95
C ILE A 231 -6.24 -13.93 -12.02
N ASP A 232 -6.75 -13.56 -13.19
CA ASP A 232 -5.94 -13.13 -14.31
C ASP A 232 -6.14 -11.65 -14.56
N PHE A 233 -5.06 -10.93 -14.88
CA PHE A 233 -5.16 -9.53 -15.27
C PHE A 233 -4.04 -9.11 -16.22
N GLU A 234 -4.36 -8.11 -17.03
CA GLU A 234 -3.46 -7.50 -17.97
C GLU A 234 -3.07 -6.10 -17.52
N LYS A 235 -1.88 -5.68 -17.92
CA LYS A 235 -1.41 -4.34 -17.64
C LYS A 235 -2.17 -3.31 -18.45
N ILE A 236 -2.79 -2.34 -17.79
CA ILE A 236 -3.40 -1.17 -18.44
C ILE A 236 -2.33 -0.10 -18.68
N PHE A 237 -1.51 0.21 -17.68
CA PHE A 237 -0.40 1.14 -17.77
C PHE A 237 0.68 0.82 -16.74
N THR A 238 1.83 1.45 -16.89
CA THR A 238 2.90 1.38 -15.90
C THR A 238 3.03 2.71 -15.18
N PHE A 239 2.79 2.69 -13.89
CA PHE A 239 3.04 3.83 -13.04
C PHE A 239 4.50 3.80 -12.56
N ARG A 240 5.24 4.89 -12.78
CA ARG A 240 6.63 5.03 -12.34
C ARG A 240 6.73 6.09 -11.27
N MET A 241 7.05 5.66 -10.08
CA MET A 241 7.41 6.57 -9.00
C MET A 241 8.83 7.11 -9.22
N LYS A 242 9.10 8.32 -8.76
CA LYS A 242 10.44 8.96 -8.82
C LYS A 242 11.53 8.17 -8.07
N GLY A 243 11.21 7.02 -7.48
CA GLY A 243 12.17 6.19 -6.76
C GLY A 243 12.55 6.73 -5.38
N ILE A 244 11.74 7.60 -4.85
CA ILE A 244 11.88 8.12 -3.49
C ILE A 244 11.31 7.06 -2.55
N GLY A 245 12.15 6.19 -2.06
CA GLY A 245 11.81 5.25 -1.00
C GLY A 245 12.24 5.80 0.36
N TYR A 246 12.12 4.98 1.38
CA TYR A 246 12.62 5.27 2.74
C TYR A 246 14.12 5.56 2.79
N SER A 247 14.79 5.54 1.66
CA SER A 247 16.24 5.54 1.50
C SER A 247 16.78 6.70 0.66
N HIS A 248 15.96 7.68 0.34
CA HIS A 248 16.43 8.79 -0.47
C HIS A 248 17.40 9.68 0.31
N PRO A 249 18.55 10.09 -0.28
CA PRO A 249 19.57 10.87 0.44
C PRO A 249 19.12 12.29 0.84
N GLU A 250 18.00 12.76 0.30
CA GLU A 250 17.41 14.07 0.65
C GLU A 250 16.46 14.01 1.86
N TRP A 251 16.36 12.87 2.55
CA TRP A 251 15.54 12.67 3.77
C TRP A 251 16.38 12.60 5.02
#